data_2360e15da2c222d2ebeb45974a6abf4b
#
_entry.id   2360e15da2c222d2ebeb45974a6abf4b
#
_cell.length_a   1.000
_cell.length_b   1.000
_cell.length_c   1.000
_cell.angle_alpha   90.00
_cell.angle_beta   90.00
_cell.angle_gamma   90.00
#
_symmetry.space_group_name_H-M   'P 1'
#
loop_
_entity.id
_entity.type
_entity.pdbx_description
1 polymer ?
#
loop_
_entity_poly.entity_id
_entity_poly.type
_entity_poly.pdbx_seq_one_letter_code
_entity_poly.pdbx_strand_id
1 'polypeptide(L)'
;MICEHCHKENRSVAKFCKWCGSPLASQDILDKLVGLNDVKAQLKTIVDTYTYLHSRKDIAKVRLSVNAIVIGETGTGKTALAEIIRDYFYQHKIIEKPKLTMVDAVDYSRFVDKWDDNIKKAKNGILFFDNVQKLLPDKYSNQVNPLDKLFVEMDKWEDNPIVIMSGLPKGLDDFLENNPAVTNRFKYTFRLPTPGYQELTDICKMNLKTRYGR
;
A
#
# COMPACT_ATOMS: atom_id res chain seq x y z
N MET A 1 -7.71 21.39 9.51
CA MET A 1 -6.60 22.08 8.78
C MET A 1 -6.66 23.57 9.00
N ILE A 2 -5.51 24.24 9.06
CA ILE A 2 -5.42 25.70 9.23
C ILE A 2 -5.39 26.34 7.85
N CYS A 3 -6.18 27.40 7.64
CA CYS A 3 -6.18 28.17 6.41
C CYS A 3 -4.91 29.03 6.33
N GLU A 4 -4.14 28.90 5.26
CA GLU A 4 -2.91 29.70 5.06
C GLU A 4 -3.20 31.20 4.88
N HIS A 5 -4.40 31.56 4.43
CA HIS A 5 -4.76 32.95 4.19
C HIS A 5 -5.25 33.69 5.44
N CYS A 6 -6.10 33.07 6.28
CA CYS A 6 -6.65 33.73 7.47
C CYS A 6 -6.27 33.06 8.80
N HIS A 7 -5.43 32.03 8.77
CA HIS A 7 -4.89 31.26 9.90
C HIS A 7 -5.96 30.64 10.83
N LYS A 8 -7.21 30.55 10.39
CA LYS A 8 -8.30 29.94 11.18
C LYS A 8 -8.45 28.47 10.87
N GLU A 9 -8.84 27.73 11.90
CA GLU A 9 -9.02 26.30 11.81
C GLU A 9 -10.29 25.91 11.04
N ASN A 10 -10.17 24.91 10.18
CA ASN A 10 -11.24 24.34 9.36
C ASN A 10 -11.27 22.81 9.52
N ARG A 11 -12.39 22.19 9.11
CA ARG A 11 -12.48 20.73 9.07
C ARG A 11 -11.43 20.16 8.10
N SER A 12 -10.88 19.00 8.42
CA SER A 12 -9.81 18.35 7.63
C SER A 12 -10.19 18.02 6.19
N VAL A 13 -11.49 17.92 5.91
CA VAL A 13 -12.05 17.62 4.57
C VAL A 13 -12.62 18.85 3.85
N ALA A 14 -12.46 20.06 4.40
CA ALA A 14 -13.02 21.26 3.81
C ALA A 14 -12.19 21.69 2.58
N LYS A 15 -12.84 21.88 1.44
CA LYS A 15 -12.23 22.37 0.21
C LYS A 15 -12.01 23.90 0.22
N PHE A 16 -12.81 24.61 0.99
CA PHE A 16 -12.73 26.07 1.14
C PHE A 16 -12.77 26.45 2.62
N CYS A 17 -12.06 27.50 2.95
CA CYS A 17 -12.09 28.05 4.30
C CYS A 17 -13.47 28.64 4.61
N LYS A 18 -14.08 28.17 5.67
CA LYS A 18 -15.41 28.67 6.10
C LYS A 18 -15.42 30.13 6.55
N TRP A 19 -14.23 30.70 6.79
CA TRP A 19 -14.07 32.06 7.34
C TRP A 19 -13.75 33.10 6.27
N CYS A 20 -12.88 32.78 5.30
CA CYS A 20 -12.44 33.72 4.27
C CYS A 20 -12.74 33.26 2.84
N GLY A 21 -13.35 32.09 2.68
CA GLY A 21 -13.68 31.55 1.36
C GLY A 21 -12.50 31.08 0.52
N SER A 22 -11.26 31.29 0.97
CA SER A 22 -10.07 30.86 0.22
C SER A 22 -10.05 29.34 0.06
N PRO A 23 -9.58 28.81 -1.08
CA PRO A 23 -9.39 27.39 -1.25
C PRO A 23 -8.39 26.89 -0.19
N LEU A 24 -8.76 25.82 0.47
CA LEU A 24 -7.86 25.12 1.39
C LEU A 24 -7.14 24.07 0.55
N ALA A 25 -5.82 24.15 0.52
CA ALA A 25 -5.02 23.08 -0.06
C ALA A 25 -5.36 21.80 0.71
N SER A 26 -6.08 20.86 0.07
CA SER A 26 -6.19 19.51 0.57
C SER A 26 -4.77 18.98 0.56
N GLN A 27 -4.17 18.76 1.73
CA GLN A 27 -2.89 18.06 1.77
C GLN A 27 -3.11 16.75 1.02
N ASP A 28 -2.40 16.59 -0.09
CA ASP A 28 -2.41 15.32 -0.82
C ASP A 28 -1.93 14.26 0.19
N ILE A 29 -2.66 13.16 0.29
CA ILE A 29 -2.25 12.06 1.19
C ILE A 29 -0.81 11.64 0.89
N LEU A 30 -0.38 11.76 -0.36
CA LEU A 30 0.98 11.47 -0.80
C LEU A 30 2.03 12.46 -0.25
N ASP A 31 1.64 13.63 0.27
CA ASP A 31 2.57 14.55 0.93
C ASP A 31 3.14 13.96 2.23
N LYS A 32 2.46 12.95 2.81
CA LYS A 32 2.98 12.18 3.94
C LYS A 32 4.20 11.32 3.57
N LEU A 33 4.43 11.07 2.28
CA LEU A 33 5.62 10.39 1.79
C LEU A 33 6.72 11.43 1.60
N VAL A 34 7.65 11.52 2.53
CA VAL A 34 8.84 12.37 2.40
C VAL A 34 9.78 11.72 1.39
N GLY A 35 10.28 12.49 0.42
CA GLY A 35 11.01 11.91 -0.70
C GLY A 35 10.13 11.02 -1.58
N LEU A 36 10.61 9.83 -1.94
CA LEU A 36 9.88 8.75 -2.62
C LEU A 36 9.09 9.22 -3.87
N ASN A 37 9.70 10.10 -4.67
CA ASN A 37 9.03 10.70 -5.83
C ASN A 37 8.59 9.66 -6.86
N ASP A 38 9.38 8.61 -7.06
CA ASP A 38 9.03 7.51 -7.97
C ASP A 38 7.80 6.73 -7.48
N VAL A 39 7.71 6.48 -6.18
CA VAL A 39 6.55 5.83 -5.56
C VAL A 39 5.30 6.69 -5.72
N LYS A 40 5.42 8.01 -5.47
CA LYS A 40 4.32 8.96 -5.66
C LYS A 40 3.84 8.98 -7.11
N ALA A 41 4.76 9.01 -8.07
CA ALA A 41 4.43 9.02 -9.49
C ALA A 41 3.70 7.72 -9.89
N GLN A 42 4.19 6.57 -9.44
CA GLN A 42 3.54 5.29 -9.70
C GLN A 42 2.13 5.23 -9.10
N LEU A 43 1.94 5.68 -7.85
CA LEU A 43 0.63 5.70 -7.20
C LEU A 43 -0.37 6.61 -7.94
N LYS A 44 0.07 7.78 -8.42
CA LYS A 44 -0.74 8.66 -9.27
C LYS A 44 -1.13 7.97 -10.57
N THR A 45 -0.19 7.34 -11.24
CA THR A 45 -0.45 6.59 -12.49
C THR A 45 -1.48 5.46 -12.27
N ILE A 46 -1.41 4.74 -11.16
CA ILE A 46 -2.39 3.70 -10.81
C ILE A 46 -3.79 4.31 -10.68
N VAL A 47 -3.92 5.41 -9.94
CA VAL A 47 -5.21 6.07 -9.72
C VAL A 47 -5.77 6.65 -11.03
N ASP A 48 -4.94 7.29 -11.84
CA ASP A 48 -5.35 7.87 -13.12
C ASP A 48 -5.83 6.76 -14.06
N THR A 49 -5.10 5.65 -14.15
CA THR A 49 -5.47 4.48 -14.96
C THR A 49 -6.79 3.88 -14.46
N TYR A 50 -6.95 3.70 -13.17
CA TYR A 50 -8.18 3.18 -12.57
C TYR A 50 -9.37 4.10 -12.88
N THR A 51 -9.20 5.39 -12.67
CA THR A 51 -10.23 6.41 -12.91
C THR A 51 -10.63 6.45 -14.39
N TYR A 52 -9.64 6.40 -15.28
CA TYR A 52 -9.89 6.35 -16.73
C TYR A 52 -10.73 5.12 -17.12
N LEU A 53 -10.32 3.93 -16.69
CA LEU A 53 -11.03 2.68 -17.01
C LEU A 53 -12.45 2.68 -16.46
N HIS A 54 -12.68 3.20 -15.26
CA HIS A 54 -14.01 3.25 -14.65
C HIS A 54 -14.91 4.37 -15.19
N SER A 55 -14.32 5.38 -15.85
CA SER A 55 -15.10 6.41 -16.54
C SER A 55 -15.71 5.92 -17.88
N ARG A 56 -15.19 4.84 -18.44
CA ARG A 56 -15.58 4.26 -19.73
C ARG A 56 -16.55 3.09 -19.53
N LYS A 57 -17.78 3.27 -19.96
CA LYS A 57 -18.84 2.23 -19.89
C LYS A 57 -18.54 0.99 -20.75
N ASP A 58 -17.80 1.15 -21.82
CA ASP A 58 -17.40 0.11 -22.77
C ASP A 58 -16.28 -0.81 -22.20
N ILE A 59 -15.51 -0.31 -21.24
CA ILE A 59 -14.37 -1.02 -20.64
C ILE A 59 -14.62 -1.36 -19.15
N ALA A 60 -15.78 -1.08 -18.61
CA ALA A 60 -16.12 -1.25 -17.19
C ALA A 60 -15.94 -2.69 -16.65
N LYS A 61 -15.71 -3.67 -17.53
CA LYS A 61 -15.42 -5.07 -17.16
C LYS A 61 -13.92 -5.38 -17.01
N VAL A 62 -13.05 -4.43 -17.41
CA VAL A 62 -11.59 -4.63 -17.25
C VAL A 62 -11.21 -4.39 -15.80
N ARG A 63 -10.87 -5.45 -15.11
CA ARG A 63 -10.32 -5.35 -13.75
C ARG A 63 -8.86 -4.99 -13.81
N LEU A 64 -8.50 -3.92 -13.13
CA LEU A 64 -7.11 -3.53 -12.94
C LEU A 64 -6.60 -4.18 -11.66
N SER A 65 -5.74 -5.20 -11.79
CA SER A 65 -5.02 -5.70 -10.63
C SER A 65 -4.02 -4.66 -10.15
N VAL A 66 -4.19 -4.21 -8.92
CA VAL A 66 -3.31 -3.22 -8.25
C VAL A 66 -2.48 -3.87 -7.13
N ASN A 67 -2.33 -5.19 -7.18
CA ASN A 67 -1.46 -5.90 -6.26
C ASN A 67 -0.01 -5.41 -6.40
N ALA A 68 0.67 -5.23 -5.28
CA ALA A 68 1.98 -4.60 -5.24
C ALA A 68 2.97 -5.31 -4.30
N ILE A 69 4.25 -5.12 -4.57
CA ILE A 69 5.35 -5.56 -3.72
C ILE A 69 6.07 -4.32 -3.21
N VAL A 70 6.37 -4.30 -1.91
CA VAL A 70 7.13 -3.24 -1.25
C VAL A 70 8.47 -3.81 -0.78
N ILE A 71 9.55 -3.32 -1.35
CA ILE A 71 10.91 -3.78 -1.06
C ILE A 71 11.66 -2.68 -0.32
N GLY A 72 12.27 -3.01 0.80
CA GLY A 72 13.08 -2.05 1.55
C GLY A 72 13.69 -2.67 2.80
N GLU A 73 14.75 -2.08 3.30
CA GLU A 73 15.40 -2.51 4.54
C GLU A 73 14.49 -2.34 5.76
N THR A 74 14.89 -2.93 6.87
CA THR A 74 14.15 -2.76 8.13
C THR A 74 14.13 -1.29 8.53
N GLY A 75 12.95 -0.78 8.91
CA GLY A 75 12.79 0.61 9.33
C GLY A 75 12.61 1.63 8.19
N THR A 76 12.61 1.24 6.92
CA THR A 76 12.39 2.17 5.79
C THR A 76 10.95 2.63 5.58
N GLY A 77 10.00 2.16 6.41
CA GLY A 77 8.61 2.63 6.36
C GLY A 77 7.69 1.79 5.47
N LYS A 78 7.99 0.50 5.21
CA LYS A 78 7.14 -0.39 4.39
C LYS A 78 5.68 -0.42 4.86
N THR A 79 5.46 -0.59 6.16
CA THR A 79 4.12 -0.58 6.76
C THR A 79 3.45 0.78 6.64
N ALA A 80 4.19 1.87 6.89
CA ALA A 80 3.68 3.23 6.74
C ALA A 80 3.26 3.52 5.29
N LEU A 81 4.03 3.04 4.31
CA LEU A 81 3.62 3.13 2.90
C LEU A 81 2.32 2.39 2.64
N ALA A 82 2.16 1.17 3.17
CA ALA A 82 0.92 0.41 3.00
C ALA A 82 -0.31 1.13 3.60
N GLU A 83 -0.14 1.81 4.73
CA GLU A 83 -1.19 2.65 5.33
C GLU A 83 -1.54 3.85 4.46
N ILE A 84 -0.54 4.51 3.87
CA ILE A 84 -0.74 5.63 2.95
C ILE A 84 -1.42 5.16 1.66
N ILE A 85 -1.01 4.02 1.10
CA ILE A 85 -1.67 3.41 -0.06
C ILE A 85 -3.14 3.11 0.24
N ARG A 86 -3.45 2.54 1.41
CA ARG A 86 -4.83 2.30 1.86
C ARG A 86 -5.66 3.58 1.85
N ASP A 87 -5.15 4.65 2.48
CA ASP A 87 -5.86 5.91 2.57
C ASP A 87 -6.04 6.57 1.20
N TYR A 88 -5.02 6.51 0.37
CA TYR A 88 -5.02 7.04 -0.99
C TYR A 88 -5.99 6.29 -1.90
N PHE A 89 -5.96 4.96 -1.87
CA PHE A 89 -6.88 4.12 -2.65
C PHE A 89 -8.33 4.25 -2.19
N TYR A 90 -8.55 4.41 -0.89
CA TYR A 90 -9.89 4.69 -0.36
C TYR A 90 -10.41 6.05 -0.82
N GLN A 91 -9.59 7.10 -0.77
CA GLN A 91 -9.95 8.43 -1.25
C GLN A 91 -10.38 8.41 -2.73
N HIS A 92 -9.70 7.62 -3.54
CA HIS A 92 -9.96 7.48 -4.98
C HIS A 92 -10.92 6.34 -5.34
N LYS A 93 -11.59 5.74 -4.35
CA LYS A 93 -12.60 4.66 -4.52
C LYS A 93 -12.08 3.41 -5.22
N ILE A 94 -10.78 3.14 -5.14
CA ILE A 94 -10.18 1.88 -5.61
C ILE A 94 -10.52 0.75 -4.64
N ILE A 95 -10.61 1.05 -3.35
CA ILE A 95 -11.12 0.16 -2.31
C ILE A 95 -12.37 0.75 -1.66
N GLU A 96 -13.29 -0.11 -1.23
CA GLU A 96 -14.55 0.33 -0.61
C GLU A 96 -14.40 0.62 0.88
N LYS A 97 -13.42 -0.01 1.53
CA LYS A 97 -13.19 0.13 2.98
C LYS A 97 -11.75 0.57 3.26
N PRO A 98 -11.53 1.57 4.14
CA PRO A 98 -10.18 2.00 4.53
C PRO A 98 -9.58 1.01 5.51
N LYS A 99 -9.47 -0.26 5.10
CA LYS A 99 -9.01 -1.35 5.94
C LYS A 99 -7.71 -1.92 5.43
N LEU A 100 -6.75 -2.05 6.35
CA LEU A 100 -5.49 -2.74 6.17
C LEU A 100 -5.46 -3.94 7.12
N THR A 101 -5.53 -5.14 6.59
CA THR A 101 -5.38 -6.37 7.38
C THR A 101 -3.94 -6.83 7.25
N MET A 102 -3.21 -6.82 8.36
CA MET A 102 -1.80 -7.21 8.38
C MET A 102 -1.66 -8.68 8.74
N VAL A 103 -0.78 -9.37 8.04
CA VAL A 103 -0.43 -10.76 8.27
C VAL A 103 1.09 -10.88 8.25
N ASP A 104 1.69 -11.42 9.31
CA ASP A 104 3.09 -11.81 9.27
C ASP A 104 3.24 -13.13 8.52
N ALA A 105 4.20 -13.19 7.63
CA ALA A 105 4.44 -14.38 6.81
C ALA A 105 4.75 -15.63 7.65
N VAL A 106 5.39 -15.48 8.82
CA VAL A 106 5.67 -16.60 9.74
C VAL A 106 4.38 -17.17 10.30
N ASP A 107 3.45 -16.31 10.70
CA ASP A 107 2.15 -16.76 11.20
C ASP A 107 1.33 -17.44 10.12
N TYR A 108 1.42 -16.95 8.89
CA TYR A 108 0.76 -17.58 7.75
C TYR A 108 1.23 -19.01 7.50
N SER A 109 2.55 -19.25 7.53
CA SER A 109 3.10 -20.58 7.31
C SER A 109 2.69 -21.60 8.38
N ARG A 110 2.39 -21.13 9.61
CA ARG A 110 2.04 -21.98 10.76
C ARG A 110 0.54 -22.20 10.92
N PHE A 111 -0.31 -21.28 10.49
CA PHE A 111 -1.74 -21.25 10.79
C PHE A 111 -2.59 -21.10 9.52
N VAL A 112 -2.37 -21.99 8.58
CA VAL A 112 -3.12 -22.03 7.30
C VAL A 112 -4.65 -22.03 7.52
N ASP A 113 -5.12 -22.61 8.62
CA ASP A 113 -6.55 -22.69 8.95
C ASP A 113 -7.20 -21.34 9.35
N LYS A 114 -6.39 -20.37 9.80
CA LYS A 114 -6.88 -19.01 10.13
C LYS A 114 -6.90 -18.07 8.93
N TRP A 115 -6.53 -18.56 7.80
CA TRP A 115 -6.38 -17.80 6.57
C TRP A 115 -7.69 -17.20 6.07
N ASP A 116 -8.74 -18.00 6.02
CA ASP A 116 -10.07 -17.56 5.57
C ASP A 116 -10.60 -16.39 6.37
N ASP A 117 -10.29 -16.32 7.66
CA ASP A 117 -10.72 -15.21 8.52
C ASP A 117 -9.97 -13.91 8.18
N ASN A 118 -8.69 -13.98 7.84
CA ASN A 118 -7.92 -12.80 7.44
C ASN A 118 -8.36 -12.29 6.07
N ILE A 119 -8.67 -13.17 5.13
CA ILE A 119 -9.23 -12.81 3.83
C ILE A 119 -10.59 -12.14 4.00
N LYS A 120 -11.50 -12.77 4.76
CA LYS A 120 -12.83 -12.19 5.04
C LYS A 120 -12.72 -10.81 5.71
N LYS A 121 -11.76 -10.66 6.62
CA LYS A 121 -11.47 -9.37 7.26
C LYS A 121 -10.94 -8.33 6.28
N ALA A 122 -10.11 -8.73 5.31
CA ALA A 122 -9.49 -7.83 4.33
C ALA A 122 -10.42 -7.45 3.17
N LYS A 123 -11.53 -8.17 2.99
CA LYS A 123 -12.45 -7.96 1.87
C LYS A 123 -12.85 -6.50 1.70
N ASN A 124 -12.76 -6.02 0.46
CA ASN A 124 -13.01 -4.63 0.05
C ASN A 124 -11.96 -3.63 0.57
N GLY A 125 -10.81 -4.11 1.03
CA GLY A 125 -9.68 -3.35 1.52
C GLY A 125 -8.37 -3.93 1.03
N ILE A 126 -7.35 -3.84 1.87
CA ILE A 126 -5.99 -4.30 1.58
C ILE A 126 -5.59 -5.42 2.55
N LEU A 127 -5.00 -6.47 2.01
CA LEU A 127 -4.32 -7.53 2.73
C LEU A 127 -2.81 -7.30 2.61
N PHE A 128 -2.15 -7.05 3.70
CA PHE A 128 -0.73 -6.74 3.75
C PHE A 128 0.05 -7.88 4.37
N PHE A 129 0.94 -8.48 3.57
CA PHE A 129 1.87 -9.50 4.04
C PHE A 129 3.22 -8.88 4.35
N ASP A 130 3.63 -8.97 5.60
CA ASP A 130 4.96 -8.53 6.00
C ASP A 130 5.94 -9.71 6.04
N ASN A 131 7.22 -9.41 5.77
CA ASN A 131 8.33 -10.37 5.84
C ASN A 131 8.20 -11.57 4.90
N VAL A 132 7.72 -11.35 3.66
CA VAL A 132 7.42 -12.43 2.69
C VAL A 132 8.63 -13.31 2.38
N GLN A 133 9.85 -12.80 2.53
CA GLN A 133 11.07 -13.60 2.37
C GLN A 133 11.15 -14.80 3.33
N LYS A 134 10.37 -14.80 4.41
CA LYS A 134 10.27 -15.93 5.34
C LYS A 134 9.33 -17.03 4.85
N LEU A 135 8.55 -16.78 3.82
CA LEU A 135 7.71 -17.80 3.15
C LEU A 135 8.48 -18.56 2.07
N LEU A 136 9.70 -18.10 1.74
CA LEU A 136 10.50 -18.76 0.73
C LEU A 136 10.87 -20.16 1.24
N PRO A 137 10.62 -21.23 0.47
CA PRO A 137 10.99 -22.57 0.89
C PRO A 137 12.51 -22.64 1.03
N ASP A 138 12.99 -23.26 2.09
CA ASP A 138 14.37 -23.72 2.13
C ASP A 138 14.59 -24.63 0.90
N LYS A 139 15.70 -24.43 0.21
CA LYS A 139 16.05 -25.16 -1.05
C LYS A 139 15.96 -26.71 -0.93
N TYR A 140 15.74 -27.22 0.27
CA TYR A 140 15.72 -28.65 0.59
C TYR A 140 14.39 -29.13 1.20
N SER A 141 13.36 -28.30 1.27
CA SER A 141 12.08 -28.74 1.83
C SER A 141 11.17 -29.31 0.72
N ASN A 142 10.74 -30.54 0.91
CA ASN A 142 9.69 -31.19 0.09
C ASN A 142 8.26 -30.70 0.44
N GLN A 143 8.13 -29.60 1.18
CA GLN A 143 6.83 -29.07 1.59
C GLN A 143 6.23 -28.19 0.48
N VAL A 144 4.91 -28.22 0.38
CA VAL A 144 4.16 -27.32 -0.53
C VAL A 144 4.50 -25.87 -0.17
N ASN A 145 4.94 -25.12 -1.16
CA ASN A 145 5.28 -23.72 -0.98
C ASN A 145 4.02 -22.93 -0.51
N PRO A 146 4.05 -22.28 0.65
CA PRO A 146 2.91 -21.50 1.13
C PRO A 146 2.43 -20.43 0.15
N LEU A 147 3.35 -19.89 -0.67
CA LEU A 147 3.00 -18.92 -1.71
C LEU A 147 2.16 -19.51 -2.85
N ASP A 148 2.40 -20.76 -3.23
CA ASP A 148 1.59 -21.41 -4.27
C ASP A 148 0.14 -21.54 -3.82
N LYS A 149 -0.08 -21.86 -2.54
CA LYS A 149 -1.42 -21.89 -1.95
C LYS A 149 -2.06 -20.50 -1.94
N LEU A 150 -1.30 -19.47 -1.56
CA LEU A 150 -1.77 -18.09 -1.62
C LEU A 150 -2.19 -17.70 -3.04
N PHE A 151 -1.40 -18.03 -4.05
CA PHE A 151 -1.70 -17.68 -5.44
C PHE A 151 -2.96 -18.37 -5.95
N VAL A 152 -3.14 -19.65 -5.63
CA VAL A 152 -4.38 -20.38 -5.95
C VAL A 152 -5.61 -19.72 -5.31
N GLU A 153 -5.47 -19.24 -4.08
CA GLU A 153 -6.55 -18.51 -3.43
C GLU A 153 -6.77 -17.12 -4.03
N MET A 154 -5.70 -16.37 -4.33
CA MET A 154 -5.80 -15.06 -4.98
C MET A 154 -6.56 -15.13 -6.32
N ASP A 155 -6.35 -16.18 -7.10
CA ASP A 155 -7.05 -16.38 -8.37
C ASP A 155 -8.58 -16.52 -8.17
N LYS A 156 -9.03 -16.99 -7.00
CA LYS A 156 -10.45 -17.08 -6.63
C LYS A 156 -11.05 -15.77 -6.15
N TRP A 157 -10.22 -14.82 -5.68
CA TRP A 157 -10.71 -13.58 -5.05
C TRP A 157 -10.99 -12.46 -6.03
N GLU A 158 -10.63 -12.65 -7.30
CA GLU A 158 -10.87 -11.65 -8.35
C GLU A 158 -10.35 -10.25 -7.97
N ASP A 159 -9.12 -10.18 -7.45
CA ASP A 159 -8.44 -8.96 -6.95
C ASP A 159 -9.16 -8.26 -5.76
N ASN A 160 -9.94 -9.00 -4.97
CA ASN A 160 -10.56 -8.45 -3.76
C ASN A 160 -10.45 -9.42 -2.57
N PRO A 161 -9.55 -9.14 -1.60
CA PRO A 161 -8.83 -7.88 -1.34
C PRO A 161 -7.65 -7.61 -2.28
N ILE A 162 -7.19 -6.36 -2.34
CA ILE A 162 -5.89 -6.01 -2.93
C ILE A 162 -4.81 -6.58 -2.02
N VAL A 163 -3.81 -7.22 -2.62
CA VAL A 163 -2.70 -7.82 -1.88
C VAL A 163 -1.45 -6.97 -2.03
N ILE A 164 -0.85 -6.60 -0.90
CA ILE A 164 0.47 -5.96 -0.86
C ILE A 164 1.41 -6.87 -0.08
N MET A 165 2.51 -7.25 -0.69
CA MET A 165 3.58 -8.01 -0.05
C MET A 165 4.73 -7.09 0.32
N SER A 166 5.38 -7.32 1.47
CA SER A 166 6.60 -6.58 1.83
C SER A 166 7.72 -7.51 2.24
N GLY A 167 8.95 -7.07 1.96
CA GLY A 167 10.12 -7.85 2.32
C GLY A 167 11.43 -7.09 2.20
N LEU A 168 12.50 -7.76 2.60
CA LEU A 168 13.87 -7.25 2.50
C LEU A 168 14.40 -7.46 1.08
N PRO A 169 15.24 -6.54 0.55
CA PRO A 169 15.84 -6.66 -0.78
C PRO A 169 16.56 -8.00 -0.95
N LYS A 170 17.40 -8.35 0.05
CA LYS A 170 18.13 -9.61 0.02
C LYS A 170 17.16 -10.80 0.09
N GLY A 171 17.15 -11.60 -0.92
CA GLY A 171 16.30 -12.78 -1.06
C GLY A 171 14.98 -12.51 -1.77
N LEU A 172 14.39 -11.31 -1.68
CA LEU A 172 13.15 -11.01 -2.40
C LEU A 172 13.42 -10.71 -3.88
N ASP A 173 14.51 -10.04 -4.20
CA ASP A 173 14.92 -9.80 -5.59
C ASP A 173 15.22 -11.12 -6.31
N ASP A 174 16.06 -11.99 -5.73
CA ASP A 174 16.33 -13.32 -6.27
C ASP A 174 15.04 -14.16 -6.43
N PHE A 175 14.12 -14.03 -5.48
CA PHE A 175 12.84 -14.73 -5.54
C PHE A 175 11.99 -14.24 -6.70
N LEU A 176 11.86 -12.94 -6.91
CA LEU A 176 11.07 -12.37 -8.00
C LEU A 176 11.64 -12.74 -9.38
N GLU A 177 12.95 -12.72 -9.52
CA GLU A 177 13.60 -13.12 -10.75
C GLU A 177 13.36 -14.59 -11.11
N ASN A 178 13.31 -15.46 -10.11
CA ASN A 178 13.12 -16.89 -10.29
C ASN A 178 11.66 -17.35 -10.29
N ASN A 179 10.70 -16.45 -10.01
CA ASN A 179 9.29 -16.80 -9.93
C ASN A 179 8.38 -15.88 -10.77
N PRO A 180 8.31 -16.09 -12.10
CA PRO A 180 7.45 -15.29 -12.99
C PRO A 180 5.98 -15.27 -12.58
N ALA A 181 5.49 -16.31 -11.91
CA ALA A 181 4.12 -16.38 -11.40
C ALA A 181 3.81 -15.25 -10.40
N VAL A 182 4.81 -14.78 -9.66
CA VAL A 182 4.68 -13.64 -8.74
C VAL A 182 4.59 -12.34 -9.53
N THR A 183 5.51 -12.10 -10.45
CA THR A 183 5.57 -10.86 -11.23
C THR A 183 4.32 -10.67 -12.10
N ASN A 184 3.69 -11.74 -12.54
CA ASN A 184 2.42 -11.68 -13.27
C ASN A 184 1.24 -11.21 -12.41
N ARG A 185 1.24 -11.50 -11.10
CA ARG A 185 0.18 -11.12 -10.16
C ARG A 185 0.43 -9.79 -9.46
N PHE A 186 1.69 -9.42 -9.30
CA PHE A 186 2.12 -8.19 -8.62
C PHE A 186 2.79 -7.26 -9.63
N LYS A 187 1.97 -6.45 -10.29
CA LYS A 187 2.43 -5.57 -11.39
C LYS A 187 3.24 -4.37 -10.92
N TYR A 188 3.12 -4.00 -9.65
CA TYR A 188 3.76 -2.81 -9.10
C TYR A 188 4.79 -3.21 -8.06
N THR A 189 5.99 -2.65 -8.17
CA THR A 189 7.07 -2.83 -7.20
C THR A 189 7.53 -1.48 -6.70
N PHE A 190 7.29 -1.23 -5.42
CA PHE A 190 7.73 -0.02 -4.73
C PHE A 190 9.02 -0.30 -3.98
N ARG A 191 10.10 0.35 -4.38
CA ARG A 191 11.39 0.25 -3.72
C ARG A 191 11.58 1.43 -2.77
N LEU A 192 11.80 1.12 -1.50
CA LEU A 192 12.05 2.11 -0.45
C LEU A 192 13.57 2.16 -0.20
N PRO A 193 14.25 3.22 -0.63
CA PRO A 193 15.65 3.43 -0.26
C PRO A 193 15.75 3.70 1.25
N THR A 194 16.93 3.49 1.81
CA THR A 194 17.21 3.96 3.15
C THR A 194 17.19 5.48 3.16
N PRO A 195 16.33 6.12 3.98
CA PRO A 195 16.20 7.56 3.97
C PRO A 195 17.51 8.25 4.41
N GLY A 196 17.85 9.32 3.69
CA GLY A 196 19.00 10.16 4.03
C GLY A 196 18.74 11.04 5.26
N TYR A 197 19.77 11.70 5.75
CA TYR A 197 19.68 12.57 6.97
C TYR A 197 18.59 13.64 6.83
N GLN A 198 18.51 14.30 5.68
CA GLN A 198 17.50 15.35 5.45
C GLN A 198 16.08 14.79 5.46
N GLU A 199 15.85 13.65 4.80
CA GLU A 199 14.55 12.98 4.77
C GLU A 199 14.12 12.52 6.17
N LEU A 200 15.05 11.95 6.96
CA LEU A 200 14.79 11.60 8.35
C LEU A 200 14.38 12.82 9.19
N THR A 201 15.05 13.94 8.99
CA THR A 201 14.73 15.19 9.67
C THR A 201 13.31 15.66 9.32
N ASP A 202 12.94 15.57 8.05
CA ASP A 202 11.62 16.01 7.58
C ASP A 202 10.51 15.05 8.03
N ILE A 203 10.78 13.74 8.05
CA ILE A 203 9.90 12.72 8.65
C ILE A 203 9.67 13.01 10.14
N CYS A 204 10.74 13.31 10.89
CA CYS A 204 10.62 13.66 12.31
C CYS A 204 9.77 14.92 12.53
N LYS A 205 10.00 15.98 11.76
CA LYS A 205 9.22 17.22 11.83
C LYS A 205 7.73 16.97 11.53
N MET A 206 7.45 16.18 10.51
CA MET A 206 6.07 15.82 10.13
C MET A 206 5.37 15.04 11.25
N ASN A 207 6.03 14.05 11.82
CA ASN A 207 5.49 13.25 12.93
C ASN A 207 5.25 14.09 14.20
N LEU A 208 6.15 15.03 14.51
CA LEU A 208 5.98 15.96 15.63
C LEU A 208 4.77 16.88 15.41
N LYS A 209 4.59 17.42 14.22
CA LYS A 209 3.39 18.21 13.87
C LYS A 209 2.10 17.41 14.04
N THR A 210 2.10 16.15 13.61
CA THR A 210 0.93 15.29 13.71
C THR A 210 0.60 14.93 15.18
N ARG A 211 1.61 14.69 16.01
CA ARG A 211 1.41 14.28 17.42
C ARG A 211 1.16 15.43 18.37
N TYR A 212 1.78 16.57 18.15
CA TYR A 212 1.82 17.66 19.15
C TYR A 212 1.26 18.97 18.62
N GLY A 213 0.83 19.06 17.37
CA GLY A 213 0.18 20.24 16.80
C GLY A 213 1.08 21.48 16.73
N ARG A 214 2.42 21.30 16.74
CA ARG A 214 3.41 22.38 16.73
C ARG A 214 4.22 22.36 15.45
#